data_303f4a14ec31a9aee457b6455a670dcc
#
_entry.id   303f4a14ec31a9aee457b6455a670dcc
#
_cell.length_a   1.000
_cell.length_b   1.000
_cell.length_c   1.000
_cell.angle_alpha   90.00
_cell.angle_beta   90.00
_cell.angle_gamma   90.00
#
_symmetry.space_group_name_H-M   'P 1'
#
loop_
_entity.id
_entity.type
_entity.pdbx_description
1 polymer ?
#
loop_
_entity_poly.entity_id
_entity_poly.type
_entity_poly.pdbx_seq_one_letter_code
_entity_poly.pdbx_strand_id
1 'polypeptide(L)'
;LDLEISANTETEVEACLNFSNSFADMYGPGPIYQFGQPTGFYGEQNCELPEDWSLLGILPHSHLMGTSWEVYAETPEGENLPIIKIPNWDFDWQGFYYPEYMQHIPAGSRIEAIATYDNTSDNDMTWGELTTDEMFFCPIYYIPYEEGDENIYLGIDTQTSISENITNI
;
A
#
# COMPACT_ATOMS: atom_id res chain seq x y z
N LEU A 1 -4.98 -15.06 3.12
CA LEU A 1 -6.14 -15.01 2.23
C LEU A 1 -5.82 -15.93 1.06
N ASP A 2 -6.65 -16.93 0.83
CA ASP A 2 -6.62 -17.62 -0.44
C ASP A 2 -7.31 -16.68 -1.44
N LEU A 3 -6.51 -15.88 -2.14
CA LEU A 3 -7.05 -15.03 -3.20
C LEU A 3 -7.60 -15.96 -4.29
N GLU A 4 -8.90 -15.91 -4.51
CA GLU A 4 -9.57 -16.64 -5.56
C GLU A 4 -10.51 -15.69 -6.31
N ILE A 5 -10.30 -15.55 -7.60
CA ILE A 5 -11.11 -14.71 -8.47
C ILE A 5 -11.72 -15.59 -9.54
N SER A 6 -13.02 -15.84 -9.42
CA SER A 6 -13.74 -16.75 -10.32
C SER A 6 -13.72 -16.25 -11.76
N ALA A 7 -13.73 -17.20 -12.70
CA ALA A 7 -13.80 -16.93 -14.13
C ALA A 7 -15.01 -16.06 -14.51
N ASN A 8 -14.83 -15.11 -15.42
CA ASN A 8 -15.87 -14.22 -15.93
C ASN A 8 -16.62 -13.43 -14.83
N THR A 9 -15.89 -13.01 -13.77
CA THR A 9 -16.48 -12.22 -12.66
C THR A 9 -15.64 -11.00 -12.34
N GLU A 10 -16.33 -9.96 -11.84
CA GLU A 10 -15.71 -8.87 -11.10
C GLU A 10 -15.75 -9.23 -9.61
N THR A 11 -14.64 -9.10 -8.92
CA THR A 11 -14.49 -9.45 -7.51
C THR A 11 -13.82 -8.30 -6.76
N GLU A 12 -14.43 -7.85 -5.67
CA GLU A 12 -13.82 -6.93 -4.73
C GLU A 12 -13.21 -7.71 -3.56
N VAL A 13 -11.97 -7.42 -3.24
CA VAL A 13 -11.23 -8.00 -2.12
C VAL A 13 -10.90 -6.88 -1.15
N GLU A 14 -11.40 -7.03 0.07
CA GLU A 14 -11.10 -6.14 1.18
C GLU A 14 -10.30 -6.88 2.24
N ALA A 15 -9.23 -6.29 2.73
CA ALA A 15 -8.43 -6.87 3.78
C ALA A 15 -7.72 -5.83 4.62
N CYS A 16 -7.67 -6.09 5.93
CA CYS A 16 -6.79 -5.38 6.83
C CYS A 16 -5.35 -5.84 6.59
N LEU A 17 -4.44 -4.90 6.38
CA LEU A 17 -3.04 -5.17 6.15
C LEU A 17 -2.35 -5.54 7.47
N ASN A 18 -1.70 -6.70 7.48
CA ASN A 18 -0.93 -7.17 8.62
C ASN A 18 0.56 -6.93 8.39
N PHE A 19 1.19 -6.23 9.31
CA PHE A 19 2.60 -5.86 9.28
C PHE A 19 3.40 -6.77 10.22
N SER A 20 3.48 -8.08 9.91
CA SER A 20 4.31 -8.99 10.70
C SER A 20 5.79 -8.75 10.43
N ASN A 21 6.60 -8.76 11.49
CA ASN A 21 8.05 -8.50 11.45
C ASN A 21 8.87 -9.52 10.65
N SER A 22 8.25 -10.50 10.01
CA SER A 22 8.93 -11.60 9.32
C SER A 22 9.83 -11.16 8.15
N PHE A 23 9.60 -9.98 7.58
CA PHE A 23 10.47 -9.43 6.53
C PHE A 23 11.65 -8.62 7.08
N ALA A 24 11.52 -7.97 8.24
CA ALA A 24 12.65 -7.31 8.90
C ALA A 24 13.73 -8.32 9.30
N ASP A 25 13.34 -9.54 9.67
CA ASP A 25 14.26 -10.64 9.96
C ASP A 25 15.01 -11.16 8.73
N MET A 26 14.45 -10.97 7.53
CA MET A 26 15.06 -11.44 6.27
C MET A 26 16.07 -10.46 5.68
N TYR A 27 15.89 -9.16 5.89
CA TYR A 27 16.72 -8.10 5.26
C TYR A 27 17.53 -7.27 6.25
N GLY A 28 17.48 -7.58 7.56
CA GLY A 28 18.24 -6.90 8.62
C GLY A 28 17.62 -5.55 9.05
N PRO A 29 18.19 -4.91 10.10
CA PRO A 29 17.70 -3.66 10.65
C PRO A 29 18.06 -2.51 9.70
N GLY A 30 17.20 -2.24 8.74
CA GLY A 30 17.22 -1.04 7.91
C GLY A 30 15.98 -0.21 8.19
N PRO A 31 15.92 1.06 7.79
CA PRO A 31 14.69 1.81 7.86
C PRO A 31 13.67 1.13 6.96
N ILE A 32 12.87 0.38 7.51
CA ILE A 32 11.45 0.40 7.64
C ILE A 32 10.74 0.15 6.33
N TYR A 33 10.85 -1.09 5.86
CA TYR A 33 9.91 -1.61 4.89
C TYR A 33 9.03 -2.61 5.62
N GLN A 34 7.77 -2.28 5.88
CA GLN A 34 6.81 -3.31 6.25
C GLN A 34 5.91 -3.58 5.05
N PHE A 35 5.76 -4.85 4.74
CA PHE A 35 4.89 -5.29 3.67
C PHE A 35 3.55 -5.66 4.30
N GLY A 36 2.53 -4.84 4.01
CA GLY A 36 1.16 -5.20 4.35
C GLY A 36 0.73 -6.37 3.48
N GLN A 37 0.35 -7.47 4.13
CA GLN A 37 -0.31 -8.60 3.48
C GLN A 37 -1.70 -8.81 4.09
N PRO A 38 -2.67 -9.30 3.31
CA PRO A 38 -3.98 -9.61 3.85
C PRO A 38 -3.87 -10.60 5.02
N THR A 39 -4.65 -10.37 6.05
CA THR A 39 -4.63 -11.15 7.31
C THR A 39 -4.84 -12.65 7.15
N GLY A 40 -5.39 -13.11 6.03
CA GLY A 40 -5.62 -14.54 5.78
C GLY A 40 -4.38 -15.39 5.53
N PHE A 41 -3.23 -14.78 5.26
CA PHE A 41 -1.99 -15.52 4.97
C PHE A 41 -1.33 -16.14 6.21
N TYR A 42 -1.60 -15.59 7.42
CA TYR A 42 -0.95 -16.02 8.67
C TYR A 42 -1.90 -16.23 9.86
N GLY A 43 -3.21 -16.42 9.61
CA GLY A 43 -4.22 -16.59 10.67
C GLY A 43 -4.68 -15.24 11.27
N GLU A 44 -5.58 -15.32 12.25
CA GLU A 44 -6.12 -14.15 12.96
C GLU A 44 -5.02 -13.42 13.72
N GLN A 45 -4.33 -12.52 13.06
CA GLN A 45 -3.39 -11.61 13.71
C GLN A 45 -4.04 -10.24 13.86
N ASN A 46 -3.69 -9.57 14.94
CA ASN A 46 -4.12 -8.20 15.19
C ASN A 46 -3.52 -7.29 14.10
N CYS A 47 -4.38 -6.61 13.32
CA CYS A 47 -3.96 -5.63 12.31
C CYS A 47 -3.78 -4.23 12.88
N GLU A 48 -3.96 -4.03 14.20
CA GLU A 48 -3.79 -2.72 14.82
C GLU A 48 -2.32 -2.32 14.85
N LEU A 49 -2.04 -1.06 14.51
CA LEU A 49 -0.71 -0.52 14.56
C LEU A 49 -0.21 -0.45 16.01
N PRO A 50 1.00 -0.95 16.30
CA PRO A 50 1.53 -1.00 17.66
C PRO A 50 1.94 0.38 18.21
N GLU A 51 2.15 1.36 17.33
CA GLU A 51 2.65 2.70 17.64
C GLU A 51 2.17 3.70 16.57
N ASP A 52 2.33 4.98 16.84
CA ASP A 52 2.04 6.05 15.87
C ASP A 52 3.05 6.00 14.72
N TRP A 53 2.57 6.14 13.48
CA TRP A 53 3.38 6.15 12.27
C TRP A 53 3.35 7.47 11.54
N SER A 54 4.51 7.85 10.98
CA SER A 54 4.61 8.83 9.90
C SER A 54 4.70 8.07 8.57
N LEU A 55 3.59 8.04 7.82
CA LEU A 55 3.54 7.39 6.51
C LEU A 55 4.35 8.20 5.50
N LEU A 56 5.29 7.52 4.82
CA LEU A 56 6.15 8.09 3.78
C LEU A 56 5.65 7.75 2.38
N GLY A 57 5.10 6.56 2.19
CA GLY A 57 4.66 6.11 0.87
C GLY A 57 4.06 4.73 0.87
N ILE A 58 3.45 4.38 -0.26
CA ILE A 58 2.72 3.12 -0.45
C ILE A 58 2.88 2.62 -1.88
N LEU A 59 2.90 1.30 -2.05
CA LEU A 59 2.93 0.64 -3.35
C LEU A 59 1.82 -0.43 -3.43
N PRO A 60 0.59 -0.07 -3.79
CA PRO A 60 -0.42 -1.06 -4.12
C PRO A 60 0.03 -1.89 -5.33
N HIS A 61 -0.17 -3.20 -5.27
CA HIS A 61 0.26 -4.14 -6.30
C HIS A 61 -0.78 -5.22 -6.56
N SER A 62 -1.18 -5.32 -7.81
CA SER A 62 -1.96 -6.40 -8.40
C SER A 62 -1.32 -6.80 -9.73
N HIS A 63 -1.71 -7.95 -10.27
CA HIS A 63 -1.34 -8.33 -11.62
C HIS A 63 -2.38 -7.84 -12.65
N LEU A 64 -2.63 -8.66 -13.68
CA LEU A 64 -3.35 -8.22 -14.88
C LEU A 64 -4.88 -8.05 -14.68
N MET A 65 -5.45 -8.68 -13.65
CA MET A 65 -6.90 -8.61 -13.39
C MET A 65 -7.29 -7.43 -12.50
N GLY A 66 -6.31 -6.78 -11.83
CA GLY A 66 -6.57 -5.62 -11.00
C GLY A 66 -7.16 -4.47 -11.81
N THR A 67 -8.19 -3.80 -11.28
CA THR A 67 -8.87 -2.67 -11.92
C THR A 67 -8.90 -1.41 -11.07
N SER A 68 -8.89 -1.55 -9.74
CA SER A 68 -8.85 -0.39 -8.84
C SER A 68 -8.19 -0.73 -7.50
N TRP A 69 -7.75 0.32 -6.79
CA TRP A 69 -7.27 0.22 -5.41
C TRP A 69 -7.79 1.39 -4.57
N GLU A 70 -8.15 1.09 -3.33
CA GLU A 70 -8.40 2.08 -2.29
C GLU A 70 -7.77 1.62 -0.98
N VAL A 71 -7.01 2.51 -0.32
CA VAL A 71 -6.38 2.22 0.97
C VAL A 71 -6.62 3.40 1.91
N TYR A 72 -7.02 3.09 3.15
CA TYR A 72 -7.26 4.05 4.21
C TYR A 72 -6.84 3.47 5.56
N ALA A 73 -6.63 4.33 6.54
CA ALA A 73 -6.47 3.91 7.93
C ALA A 73 -7.77 4.20 8.69
N GLU A 74 -8.35 3.18 9.32
CA GLU A 74 -9.42 3.34 10.30
C GLU A 74 -8.81 3.59 11.67
N THR A 75 -9.06 4.76 12.26
CA THR A 75 -8.54 5.12 13.58
C THR A 75 -9.31 4.40 14.69
N PRO A 76 -8.75 4.34 15.92
CA PRO A 76 -9.47 3.79 17.08
C PRO A 76 -10.81 4.49 17.37
N GLU A 77 -10.97 5.74 16.94
CA GLU A 77 -12.21 6.53 17.06
C GLU A 77 -13.21 6.23 15.95
N GLY A 78 -12.85 5.39 14.96
CA GLY A 78 -13.68 5.05 13.81
C GLY A 78 -13.68 6.10 12.70
N GLU A 79 -12.65 6.94 12.63
CA GLU A 79 -12.42 7.89 11.55
C GLU A 79 -11.60 7.22 10.45
N ASN A 80 -11.99 7.40 9.18
CA ASN A 80 -11.22 6.92 8.04
C ASN A 80 -10.29 8.01 7.53
N LEU A 81 -8.99 7.78 7.64
CA LEU A 81 -7.93 8.61 7.08
C LEU A 81 -7.56 8.07 5.69
N PRO A 82 -7.91 8.75 4.59
CA PRO A 82 -7.59 8.25 3.25
C PRO A 82 -6.08 8.27 3.02
N ILE A 83 -5.55 7.19 2.43
CA ILE A 83 -4.14 7.07 2.06
C ILE A 83 -3.98 7.20 0.55
N ILE A 84 -4.66 6.33 -0.22
CA ILE A 84 -4.64 6.38 -1.68
C ILE A 84 -5.93 5.85 -2.27
N LYS A 85 -6.30 6.41 -3.44
CA LYS A 85 -7.35 5.86 -4.30
C LYS A 85 -6.89 5.87 -5.76
N ILE A 86 -6.86 4.69 -6.38
CA ILE A 86 -6.51 4.47 -7.78
C ILE A 86 -7.76 3.90 -8.47
N PRO A 87 -8.59 4.74 -9.11
CA PRO A 87 -9.85 4.29 -9.69
C PRO A 87 -9.70 3.52 -11.00
N ASN A 88 -8.52 3.57 -11.62
CA ASN A 88 -8.18 2.86 -12.83
C ASN A 88 -6.76 2.31 -12.65
N TRP A 89 -6.66 1.09 -12.19
CA TRP A 89 -5.39 0.38 -12.05
C TRP A 89 -4.86 0.00 -13.43
N ASP A 90 -3.55 0.11 -13.60
CA ASP A 90 -2.84 -0.33 -14.80
C ASP A 90 -1.57 -1.07 -14.38
N PHE A 91 -1.49 -2.34 -14.74
CA PHE A 91 -0.33 -3.20 -14.42
C PHE A 91 0.99 -2.62 -14.94
N ASP A 92 0.99 -1.97 -16.08
CA ASP A 92 2.19 -1.37 -16.68
C ASP A 92 2.58 -0.02 -16.02
N TRP A 93 1.72 0.52 -15.14
CA TRP A 93 1.91 1.79 -14.46
C TRP A 93 1.91 1.65 -12.94
N GLN A 94 2.71 0.73 -12.44
CA GLN A 94 2.87 0.52 -11.00
C GLN A 94 4.02 1.39 -10.47
N GLY A 95 3.80 2.06 -9.34
CA GLY A 95 4.81 2.92 -8.75
C GLY A 95 4.60 3.13 -7.26
N PHE A 96 5.64 3.67 -6.61
CA PHE A 96 5.49 4.20 -5.27
C PHE A 96 4.74 5.52 -5.31
N TYR A 97 3.73 5.62 -4.47
CA TYR A 97 2.97 6.83 -4.25
C TYR A 97 3.39 7.43 -2.91
N TYR A 98 3.71 8.71 -2.93
CA TYR A 98 4.13 9.47 -1.76
C TYR A 98 3.07 10.54 -1.48
N PRO A 99 2.62 10.72 -0.23
CA PRO A 99 1.78 11.85 0.13
C PRO A 99 2.59 13.14 -0.04
N GLU A 100 1.91 14.26 -0.20
CA GLU A 100 2.56 15.57 -0.31
C GLU A 100 3.36 15.91 0.96
N TYR A 101 2.79 15.58 2.12
CA TYR A 101 3.42 15.66 3.43
C TYR A 101 3.36 14.29 4.10
N MET A 102 4.27 13.99 5.03
CA MET A 102 4.16 12.79 5.85
C MET A 102 2.78 12.75 6.52
N GLN A 103 2.13 11.60 6.47
CA GLN A 103 0.81 11.45 7.06
C GLN A 103 0.91 10.74 8.42
N HIS A 104 0.46 11.41 9.48
CA HIS A 104 0.36 10.78 10.80
C HIS A 104 -0.78 9.78 10.84
N ILE A 105 -0.47 8.54 11.25
CA ILE A 105 -1.44 7.48 11.49
C ILE A 105 -1.31 7.06 12.95
N PRO A 106 -2.36 7.25 13.79
CA PRO A 106 -2.30 6.96 15.21
C PRO A 106 -2.13 5.47 15.52
N ALA A 107 -1.48 5.16 16.64
CA ALA A 107 -1.45 3.81 17.21
C ALA A 107 -2.87 3.24 17.39
N GLY A 108 -3.01 1.93 17.22
CA GLY A 108 -4.32 1.26 17.28
C GLY A 108 -5.16 1.42 16.02
N SER A 109 -4.73 2.23 15.04
CA SER A 109 -5.37 2.27 13.72
C SER A 109 -5.17 0.95 12.97
N ARG A 110 -6.09 0.67 12.03
CA ARG A 110 -6.00 -0.46 11.11
C ARG A 110 -5.87 0.07 9.69
N ILE A 111 -4.95 -0.46 8.90
CA ILE A 111 -4.86 -0.08 7.49
C ILE A 111 -5.66 -1.07 6.68
N GLU A 112 -6.75 -0.59 6.12
CA GLU A 112 -7.66 -1.36 5.28
C GLU A 112 -7.33 -1.08 3.81
N ALA A 113 -7.28 -2.14 3.02
CA ALA A 113 -7.04 -2.08 1.58
C ALA A 113 -8.14 -2.81 0.83
N ILE A 114 -8.64 -2.17 -0.21
CA ILE A 114 -9.67 -2.69 -1.11
C ILE A 114 -9.09 -2.70 -2.52
N ALA A 115 -9.13 -3.85 -3.18
CA ALA A 115 -8.80 -3.96 -4.60
C ALA A 115 -9.93 -4.62 -5.36
N THR A 116 -10.21 -4.14 -6.56
CA THR A 116 -11.18 -4.73 -7.48
C THR A 116 -10.44 -5.44 -8.61
N TYR A 117 -10.91 -6.60 -8.97
CA TYR A 117 -10.40 -7.45 -10.04
C TYR A 117 -11.50 -7.76 -11.04
N ASP A 118 -11.18 -7.74 -12.33
CA ASP A 118 -12.07 -8.17 -13.42
C ASP A 118 -11.43 -9.34 -14.16
N ASN A 119 -11.83 -10.56 -13.80
CA ASN A 119 -11.36 -11.76 -14.46
C ASN A 119 -12.23 -12.07 -15.69
N THR A 120 -11.81 -11.57 -16.82
CA THR A 120 -12.48 -11.81 -18.12
C THR A 120 -12.06 -13.14 -18.77
N SER A 121 -11.23 -13.94 -18.11
CA SER A 121 -10.79 -15.26 -18.63
C SER A 121 -11.79 -16.38 -18.31
N ASP A 122 -11.62 -17.51 -18.99
CA ASP A 122 -12.44 -18.72 -18.75
C ASP A 122 -11.93 -19.58 -17.59
N ASN A 123 -10.89 -19.14 -16.85
CA ASN A 123 -10.29 -19.88 -15.75
C ASN A 123 -10.33 -19.05 -14.47
N ASP A 124 -10.53 -19.73 -13.35
CA ASP A 124 -10.36 -19.09 -12.04
C ASP A 124 -8.89 -18.69 -11.85
N MET A 125 -8.66 -17.52 -11.23
CA MET A 125 -7.35 -17.02 -10.87
C MET A 125 -7.12 -17.17 -9.38
N THR A 126 -5.91 -17.59 -9.02
CA THR A 126 -5.49 -17.73 -7.63
C THR A 126 -4.23 -16.92 -7.38
N TRP A 127 -3.89 -16.77 -6.10
CA TRP A 127 -2.65 -16.13 -5.72
C TRP A 127 -1.42 -16.84 -6.30
N GLY A 128 -0.47 -16.07 -6.79
CA GLY A 128 0.81 -16.57 -7.26
C GLY A 128 1.75 -15.46 -7.71
N GLU A 129 3.03 -15.81 -7.91
CA GLU A 129 4.10 -14.86 -8.26
C GLU A 129 4.23 -14.61 -9.76
N LEU A 130 3.59 -15.42 -10.59
CA LEU A 130 3.63 -15.25 -12.04
C LEU A 130 2.62 -14.19 -12.47
N THR A 131 2.92 -13.44 -13.51
CA THR A 131 2.00 -12.46 -14.09
C THR A 131 0.69 -13.08 -14.62
N THR A 132 0.65 -14.40 -14.78
CA THR A 132 -0.55 -15.19 -15.12
C THR A 132 -1.38 -15.59 -13.92
N ASP A 133 -0.84 -15.43 -12.71
CA ASP A 133 -1.54 -15.56 -11.45
C ASP A 133 -2.03 -14.18 -11.02
N GLU A 134 -2.58 -14.04 -9.81
CA GLU A 134 -2.98 -12.72 -9.31
C GLU A 134 -2.38 -12.44 -7.93
N MET A 135 -2.20 -11.15 -7.60
CA MET A 135 -1.70 -10.70 -6.31
C MET A 135 -2.61 -9.64 -5.71
N PHE A 136 -2.68 -9.68 -4.37
CA PHE A 136 -3.13 -8.58 -3.53
C PHE A 136 -1.99 -8.27 -2.58
N PHE A 137 -1.21 -7.21 -2.85
CA PHE A 137 -0.01 -6.89 -2.10
C PHE A 137 0.17 -5.38 -1.99
N CYS A 138 0.50 -4.87 -0.81
CA CYS A 138 0.54 -3.43 -0.58
C CYS A 138 1.66 -3.05 0.40
N PRO A 139 2.91 -2.91 -0.06
CA PRO A 139 4.02 -2.38 0.72
C PRO A 139 3.76 -0.96 1.20
N ILE A 140 4.11 -0.68 2.45
CA ILE A 140 4.01 0.63 3.07
C ILE A 140 5.38 1.05 3.61
N TYR A 141 5.74 2.32 3.40
CA TYR A 141 6.90 2.95 3.99
C TYR A 141 6.47 3.89 5.10
N TYR A 142 7.03 3.71 6.28
CA TYR A 142 6.76 4.57 7.42
C TYR A 142 7.99 4.69 8.32
N ILE A 143 7.95 5.64 9.23
CA ILE A 143 8.84 5.77 10.38
C ILE A 143 7.99 5.91 11.65
N PRO A 144 8.52 5.59 12.87
CA PRO A 144 7.86 5.98 14.10
C PRO A 144 7.62 7.49 14.08
N TYR A 145 6.40 7.89 14.44
CA TYR A 145 6.01 9.30 14.40
C TYR A 145 6.74 10.13 15.45
N GLU A 146 7.23 11.30 15.05
CA GLU A 146 7.69 12.37 15.91
C GLU A 146 6.84 13.62 15.68
N GLU A 147 6.53 14.38 16.72
CA GLU A 147 5.72 15.60 16.62
C GLU A 147 6.30 16.58 15.61
N GLY A 148 5.53 16.92 14.59
CA GLY A 148 5.93 17.82 13.52
C GLY A 148 6.26 17.13 12.20
N ASP A 149 6.32 15.80 12.16
CA ASP A 149 6.55 15.03 10.93
C ASP A 149 5.51 15.34 9.84
N GLU A 150 4.28 15.60 10.25
CA GLU A 150 3.17 15.98 9.36
C GLU A 150 3.41 17.31 8.62
N ASN A 151 4.43 18.06 9.00
CA ASN A 151 4.86 19.28 8.30
C ASN A 151 6.03 19.04 7.32
N ILE A 152 6.55 17.81 7.25
CA ILE A 152 7.66 17.45 6.35
C ILE A 152 7.10 17.17 4.96
N TYR A 153 7.51 18.01 4.01
CA TYR A 153 7.12 17.89 2.61
C TYR A 153 7.92 16.78 1.90
N LEU A 154 7.21 15.84 1.29
CA LEU A 154 7.78 14.70 0.55
C LEU A 154 7.69 14.88 -0.97
N GLY A 155 6.94 15.86 -1.43
CA GLY A 155 6.78 16.12 -2.86
C GLY A 155 8.11 16.53 -3.51
N ILE A 156 8.30 16.14 -4.78
CA ILE A 156 9.44 16.61 -5.57
C ILE A 156 9.15 18.07 -5.96
N ASP A 157 9.92 19.00 -5.41
CA ASP A 157 9.89 20.39 -5.87
C ASP A 157 10.52 20.47 -7.28
N THR A 158 9.67 20.36 -8.30
CA THR A 158 10.09 20.49 -9.70
C THR A 158 10.55 21.89 -10.08
N GLN A 159 10.41 22.87 -9.17
CA GLN A 159 10.80 24.27 -9.42
C GLN A 159 12.30 24.51 -9.21
N THR A 160 12.96 23.72 -8.37
CA THR A 160 14.40 23.88 -8.08
C THR A 160 15.33 23.20 -9.08
N SER A 161 14.86 22.22 -9.85
CA SER A 161 15.71 21.48 -10.79
C SER A 161 15.96 22.18 -12.14
N ILE A 162 15.26 23.27 -12.45
CA ILE A 162 15.38 23.98 -13.74
C ILE A 162 16.27 25.25 -13.65
N SER A 163 16.49 25.81 -12.45
CA SER A 163 17.21 27.09 -12.31
C SER A 163 18.74 26.99 -12.19
N GLU A 164 19.29 25.80 -11.92
CA GLU A 164 20.76 25.65 -11.73
C GLU A 164 21.54 25.33 -13.01
N ASN A 165 20.89 25.03 -14.12
CA ASN A 165 21.57 24.61 -15.37
C ASN A 165 21.67 25.71 -16.46
N ILE A 166 21.27 26.95 -16.21
CA ILE A 166 21.26 28.02 -17.24
C ILE A 166 22.37 29.09 -17.04
N THR A 167 23.22 28.99 -16.02
CA THR A 167 24.22 30.04 -15.77
C THR A 167 25.66 29.68 -16.15
N ASN A 168 25.90 28.60 -16.88
CA ASN A 168 27.26 28.29 -17.39
C ASN A 168 27.23 27.83 -18.86
N ILE A 169 26.91 28.75 -19.78
CA ILE A 169 27.36 28.72 -21.18
C ILE A 169 27.81 30.12 -21.55
#